data_f43d140ec0100b5b6a4220a722ab4af0
#
_entry.id   f43d140ec0100b5b6a4220a722ab4af0
#
_cell.length_a   1.000
_cell.length_b   1.000
_cell.length_c   1.000
_cell.angle_alpha   90.00
_cell.angle_beta   90.00
_cell.angle_gamma   90.00
#
_symmetry.space_group_name_H-M   'P 1'
#
loop_
_entity.id
_entity.type
_entity.pdbx_description
1 polymer ?
#
loop_
_entity_poly.entity_id
_entity_poly.type
_entity_poly.pdbx_seq_one_letter_code
_entity_poly.pdbx_strand_id
1 'polypeptide(L)'
;MRFLCSTWVSRFAGALLISATLAASLAANDSRQQRLRSADAAFRAGYAAEQSGDLATAKQQFEKVVLLSPEIAEGHSALGSVLLELGQYSQAIRELLRALALKADDRTAQINLATAYEQSGDHEKSVVLFRSLDRKAASPLPPSVVIFYIRALAAAQQTELALAKAQNAVAAAPENAALHDTLGSLEAQQQDWNGAVSQFKEAIRLDPKFGEAHLHLGVALMVLQRTSEAVPELMIAADLSPQSAPAQVELAKALIASGEDAKAVPVLQRALTLAPSSVDAKYQFGVALQASGQEQQAIPFFQEVISADPHNAAALTNLGLSLVQTGKSKEAVPLYLRALKESPSNPLVHQDLGVAYLQLSDFADAVAEFREGLKLAPDAYELHYDLGLALKLKDDIAAAASELQLAARLNPSSPDPPYTLGILDMQTGRFDDAVEKLKTALKLRPENGDGWSILGSVYKQQNKQAEAIDALQRAIEMMPNQPGPHITLASILAQQGRIADAAAERKKAADLARIAVNRQRATFAANTGSALLLKGQITDAIERYQESASSDPSYVEAHRGLAAALDRAGRTAEADAERQKAAQLDQAQP
;
A
#
# COMPACT_ATOMS: atom_id res chain seq x y z
N MET A 1 -4.90 23.46 -54.39
CA MET A 1 -4.65 24.59 -55.31
C MET A 1 -4.10 24.08 -56.62
N ARG A 2 -4.77 24.42 -57.68
CA ARG A 2 -4.36 24.16 -59.07
C ARG A 2 -3.18 25.05 -59.42
N PHE A 3 -2.19 24.56 -60.17
CA PHE A 3 -1.43 25.40 -61.06
C PHE A 3 -1.11 24.68 -62.33
N LEU A 4 -1.49 25.38 -63.40
CA LEU A 4 -1.33 25.16 -64.78
C LEU A 4 -0.01 25.74 -65.35
N CYS A 5 0.32 25.32 -66.50
CA CYS A 5 0.91 25.99 -67.68
C CYS A 5 2.30 25.50 -68.04
N SER A 6 2.41 24.88 -69.16
CA SER A 6 2.44 25.29 -70.62
C SER A 6 3.83 25.81 -71.01
N THR A 7 4.45 25.63 -72.13
CA THR A 7 4.11 25.27 -73.52
C THR A 7 5.36 25.12 -74.40
N TRP A 8 5.24 24.33 -75.54
CA TRP A 8 5.71 24.50 -76.91
C TRP A 8 7.21 24.31 -77.23
N VAL A 9 7.65 23.67 -78.17
CA VAL A 9 7.41 22.93 -79.43
C VAL A 9 8.76 22.75 -80.13
N SER A 10 9.08 21.64 -80.70
CA SER A 10 9.59 21.60 -82.11
C SER A 10 9.70 20.16 -82.67
N ARG A 11 9.50 20.06 -83.88
CA ARG A 11 8.94 19.07 -84.79
C ARG A 11 9.96 18.09 -85.35
N PHE A 12 9.45 16.87 -85.67
CA PHE A 12 9.79 15.95 -86.77
C PHE A 12 11.13 15.19 -86.74
N ALA A 13 11.06 13.93 -86.31
CA ALA A 13 11.50 12.76 -87.09
C ALA A 13 11.24 11.48 -86.27
N GLY A 14 10.56 10.52 -86.86
CA GLY A 14 10.44 9.18 -86.25
C GLY A 14 9.01 8.79 -85.83
N ALA A 15 8.05 8.74 -86.77
CA ALA A 15 6.64 8.53 -86.51
C ALA A 15 6.25 7.14 -85.97
N LEU A 16 7.18 6.19 -85.70
CA LEU A 16 6.89 4.89 -85.09
C LEU A 16 7.47 4.71 -83.67
N LEU A 17 8.49 5.45 -83.33
CA LEU A 17 9.02 5.43 -81.95
C LEU A 17 8.25 6.40 -81.00
N ILE A 18 7.68 7.47 -81.59
CA ILE A 18 6.91 8.50 -80.89
C ILE A 18 5.55 7.96 -80.44
N SER A 19 4.91 7.05 -81.14
CA SER A 19 3.63 6.48 -80.75
C SER A 19 3.76 5.53 -79.58
N ALA A 20 4.83 4.74 -79.48
CA ALA A 20 5.07 3.84 -78.37
C ALA A 20 5.51 4.58 -77.05
N THR A 21 6.35 5.62 -77.22
CA THR A 21 6.79 6.47 -76.08
C THR A 21 5.68 7.42 -75.64
N LEU A 22 4.83 7.93 -76.55
CA LEU A 22 3.65 8.73 -76.21
C LEU A 22 2.59 7.87 -75.49
N ALA A 23 2.32 6.66 -76.07
CA ALA A 23 1.40 5.72 -75.44
C ALA A 23 1.90 5.24 -74.07
N ALA A 24 3.21 4.97 -73.89
CA ALA A 24 3.82 4.64 -72.63
C ALA A 24 3.81 5.82 -71.62
N SER A 25 4.04 7.05 -72.11
CA SER A 25 3.96 8.27 -71.28
C SER A 25 2.52 8.63 -70.94
N LEU A 26 1.55 8.43 -71.82
CA LEU A 26 0.12 8.59 -71.51
C LEU A 26 -0.37 7.53 -70.53
N ALA A 27 -0.02 6.27 -70.75
CA ALA A 27 -0.35 5.17 -69.77
C ALA A 27 0.33 5.36 -68.43
N ALA A 28 1.57 5.83 -68.39
CA ALA A 28 2.26 6.18 -67.14
C ALA A 28 1.61 7.38 -66.42
N ASN A 29 1.11 8.36 -67.20
CA ASN A 29 0.40 9.52 -66.68
C ASN A 29 -1.00 9.13 -66.13
N ASP A 30 -1.74 8.26 -66.83
CA ASP A 30 -3.02 7.71 -66.38
C ASP A 30 -2.86 6.86 -65.13
N SER A 31 -1.84 6.02 -65.03
CA SER A 31 -1.55 5.22 -63.85
C SER A 31 -1.14 6.09 -62.67
N ARG A 32 -0.41 7.18 -62.92
CA ARG A 32 -0.07 8.17 -61.85
C ARG A 32 -1.31 8.95 -61.41
N GLN A 33 -2.16 9.39 -62.30
CA GLN A 33 -3.41 10.06 -61.93
C GLN A 33 -4.35 9.14 -61.14
N GLN A 34 -4.44 7.87 -61.50
CA GLN A 34 -5.24 6.88 -60.75
C GLN A 34 -4.69 6.64 -59.35
N ARG A 35 -3.35 6.55 -59.18
CA ARG A 35 -2.71 6.45 -57.88
C ARG A 35 -3.00 7.68 -57.01
N LEU A 36 -2.87 8.90 -57.55
CA LEU A 36 -3.16 10.13 -56.83
C LEU A 36 -4.64 10.25 -56.42
N ARG A 37 -5.59 9.84 -57.28
CA ARG A 37 -7.02 9.77 -56.91
C ARG A 37 -7.27 8.76 -55.77
N SER A 38 -6.61 7.61 -55.81
CA SER A 38 -6.71 6.59 -54.78
C SER A 38 -6.07 7.06 -53.46
N ALA A 39 -4.98 7.81 -53.51
CA ALA A 39 -4.35 8.42 -52.36
C ALA A 39 -5.24 9.52 -51.74
N ASP A 40 -5.84 10.39 -52.56
CA ASP A 40 -6.80 11.41 -52.09
C ASP A 40 -8.03 10.79 -51.43
N ALA A 41 -8.59 9.73 -52.03
CA ALA A 41 -9.71 9.00 -51.42
C ALA A 41 -9.32 8.35 -50.09
N ALA A 42 -8.12 7.74 -50.00
CA ALA A 42 -7.61 7.17 -48.77
C ALA A 42 -7.33 8.26 -47.71
N PHE A 43 -6.79 9.41 -48.11
CA PHE A 43 -6.55 10.53 -47.20
C PHE A 43 -7.84 11.05 -46.57
N ARG A 44 -8.90 11.24 -47.38
CA ARG A 44 -10.22 11.66 -46.89
C ARG A 44 -10.83 10.62 -45.94
N ALA A 45 -10.70 9.33 -46.28
CA ALA A 45 -11.18 8.25 -45.43
C ALA A 45 -10.41 8.18 -44.10
N GLY A 46 -9.07 8.36 -44.13
CA GLY A 46 -8.23 8.43 -42.94
C GLY A 46 -8.59 9.61 -42.04
N TYR A 47 -8.78 10.78 -42.64
CA TYR A 47 -9.18 11.98 -41.90
C TYR A 47 -10.58 11.84 -41.28
N ALA A 48 -11.53 11.25 -41.99
CA ALA A 48 -12.85 10.97 -41.42
C ALA A 48 -12.82 9.97 -40.26
N ALA A 49 -11.96 8.93 -40.36
CA ALA A 49 -11.75 7.96 -39.29
C ALA A 49 -11.08 8.62 -38.05
N GLU A 50 -10.07 9.47 -38.26
CA GLU A 50 -9.42 10.25 -37.20
C GLU A 50 -10.44 11.14 -36.46
N GLN A 51 -11.29 11.86 -37.20
CA GLN A 51 -12.35 12.69 -36.59
C GLN A 51 -13.40 11.89 -35.81
N SER A 52 -13.61 10.64 -36.17
CA SER A 52 -14.52 9.73 -35.41
C SER A 52 -13.83 8.99 -34.28
N GLY A 53 -12.53 9.18 -34.09
CA GLY A 53 -11.72 8.47 -33.06
C GLY A 53 -11.32 7.05 -33.46
N ASP A 54 -11.61 6.59 -34.67
CA ASP A 54 -11.15 5.29 -35.18
C ASP A 54 -9.70 5.40 -35.70
N LEU A 55 -8.78 5.46 -34.73
CA LEU A 55 -7.34 5.61 -35.00
C LEU A 55 -6.75 4.42 -35.78
N ALA A 56 -7.32 3.23 -35.61
CA ALA A 56 -6.85 2.03 -36.33
C ALA A 56 -7.14 2.13 -37.82
N THR A 57 -8.37 2.49 -38.18
CA THR A 57 -8.75 2.75 -39.58
C THR A 57 -8.01 3.96 -40.13
N ALA A 58 -7.87 5.05 -39.39
CA ALA A 58 -7.11 6.23 -39.78
C ALA A 58 -5.66 5.87 -40.16
N LYS A 59 -4.96 5.12 -39.29
CA LYS A 59 -3.62 4.61 -39.57
C LYS A 59 -3.55 3.81 -40.87
N GLN A 60 -4.44 2.83 -41.04
CA GLN A 60 -4.47 1.99 -42.25
C GLN A 60 -4.65 2.82 -43.51
N GLN A 61 -5.53 3.82 -43.48
CA GLN A 61 -5.78 4.67 -44.63
C GLN A 61 -4.60 5.60 -44.92
N PHE A 62 -3.97 6.19 -43.92
CA PHE A 62 -2.77 7.02 -44.10
C PHE A 62 -1.55 6.20 -44.52
N GLU A 63 -1.37 4.97 -44.07
CA GLU A 63 -0.36 4.03 -44.59
C GLU A 63 -0.57 3.78 -46.11
N LYS A 64 -1.83 3.64 -46.55
CA LYS A 64 -2.16 3.52 -47.95
C LYS A 64 -1.84 4.79 -48.74
N VAL A 65 -2.04 5.99 -48.16
CA VAL A 65 -1.62 7.26 -48.78
C VAL A 65 -0.12 7.28 -49.01
N VAL A 66 0.67 6.98 -48.00
CA VAL A 66 2.14 6.96 -48.04
C VAL A 66 2.65 5.93 -49.05
N LEU A 67 2.00 4.76 -49.15
CA LEU A 67 2.35 3.74 -50.13
C LEU A 67 2.06 4.19 -51.57
N LEU A 68 0.93 4.85 -51.81
CA LEU A 68 0.51 5.29 -53.15
C LEU A 68 1.24 6.54 -53.63
N SER A 69 1.61 7.42 -52.70
CA SER A 69 2.20 8.72 -52.98
C SER A 69 3.24 9.12 -51.93
N PRO A 70 4.40 8.46 -51.88
CA PRO A 70 5.43 8.67 -50.85
C PRO A 70 6.16 10.03 -50.97
N GLU A 71 5.86 10.80 -52.01
CA GLU A 71 6.36 12.16 -52.24
C GLU A 71 5.46 13.25 -51.63
N ILE A 72 4.33 12.91 -51.06
CA ILE A 72 3.38 13.88 -50.49
C ILE A 72 3.62 14.01 -48.99
N ALA A 73 4.11 15.18 -48.55
CA ALA A 73 4.42 15.48 -47.15
C ALA A 73 3.20 15.33 -46.23
N GLU A 74 2.03 15.76 -46.67
CA GLU A 74 0.78 15.70 -45.92
C GLU A 74 0.38 14.28 -45.53
N GLY A 75 0.67 13.27 -46.37
CA GLY A 75 0.43 11.86 -46.09
C GLY A 75 1.29 11.35 -44.93
N HIS A 76 2.58 11.67 -44.97
CA HIS A 76 3.52 11.34 -43.88
C HIS A 76 3.20 12.09 -42.57
N SER A 77 2.82 13.38 -42.70
CA SER A 77 2.44 14.22 -41.54
C SER A 77 1.19 13.65 -40.84
N ALA A 78 0.15 13.28 -41.60
CA ALA A 78 -1.08 12.69 -41.07
C ALA A 78 -0.84 11.30 -40.44
N LEU A 79 -0.06 10.44 -41.11
CA LEU A 79 0.32 9.14 -40.54
C LEU A 79 1.10 9.32 -39.23
N GLY A 80 2.04 10.27 -39.23
CA GLY A 80 2.82 10.59 -38.03
C GLY A 80 1.97 11.11 -36.88
N SER A 81 0.92 11.91 -37.16
CA SER A 81 -0.04 12.38 -36.14
C SER A 81 -0.78 11.20 -35.49
N VAL A 82 -1.39 10.34 -36.32
CA VAL A 82 -2.14 9.18 -35.82
C VAL A 82 -1.24 8.17 -35.08
N LEU A 83 -0.01 7.96 -35.53
CA LEU A 83 0.96 7.11 -34.85
C LEU A 83 1.35 7.69 -33.49
N LEU A 84 1.44 9.01 -33.34
CA LEU A 84 1.67 9.70 -32.09
C LEU A 84 0.51 9.45 -31.12
N GLU A 85 -0.74 9.61 -31.57
CA GLU A 85 -1.93 9.34 -30.76
C GLU A 85 -2.05 7.86 -30.33
N LEU A 86 -1.61 6.93 -31.19
CA LEU A 86 -1.54 5.50 -30.89
C LEU A 86 -0.35 5.12 -29.96
N GLY A 87 0.46 6.07 -29.50
CA GLY A 87 1.65 5.80 -28.67
C GLY A 87 2.80 5.11 -29.42
N GLN A 88 2.74 5.06 -30.79
CA GLN A 88 3.76 4.42 -31.62
C GLN A 88 4.88 5.41 -31.99
N TYR A 89 5.50 6.00 -30.96
CA TYR A 89 6.40 7.15 -31.05
C TYR A 89 7.56 6.97 -32.03
N SER A 90 8.23 5.82 -32.01
CA SER A 90 9.35 5.55 -32.94
C SER A 90 8.93 5.51 -34.39
N GLN A 91 7.70 5.10 -34.68
CA GLN A 91 7.16 5.13 -36.05
C GLN A 91 6.72 6.54 -36.42
N ALA A 92 6.03 7.24 -35.49
CA ALA A 92 5.64 8.64 -35.66
C ALA A 92 6.85 9.52 -36.02
N ILE A 93 7.96 9.39 -35.28
CA ILE A 93 9.20 10.14 -35.54
C ILE A 93 9.71 9.91 -36.96
N ARG A 94 9.73 8.67 -37.47
CA ARG A 94 10.20 8.38 -38.83
C ARG A 94 9.34 9.04 -39.91
N GLU A 95 8.02 8.94 -39.76
CA GLU A 95 7.08 9.51 -40.72
C GLU A 95 7.12 11.05 -40.69
N LEU A 96 7.18 11.65 -39.52
CA LEU A 96 7.27 13.10 -39.34
C LEU A 96 8.60 13.66 -39.89
N LEU A 97 9.71 12.97 -39.69
CA LEU A 97 11.00 13.33 -40.29
C LEU A 97 10.91 13.24 -41.83
N ARG A 98 10.19 12.26 -42.38
CA ARG A 98 9.97 12.15 -43.82
C ARG A 98 9.09 13.29 -44.34
N ALA A 99 8.02 13.64 -43.62
CA ALA A 99 7.19 14.80 -43.92
C ALA A 99 8.02 16.09 -44.01
N LEU A 100 8.88 16.31 -42.99
CA LEU A 100 9.74 17.51 -42.93
C LEU A 100 10.87 17.52 -43.98
N ALA A 101 11.35 16.35 -44.40
CA ALA A 101 12.28 16.26 -45.52
C ALA A 101 11.64 16.67 -46.86
N LEU A 102 10.33 16.46 -46.98
CA LEU A 102 9.56 16.86 -48.17
C LEU A 102 9.07 18.31 -48.08
N LYS A 103 8.72 18.78 -46.86
CA LYS A 103 8.21 20.13 -46.62
C LYS A 103 8.71 20.60 -45.25
N ALA A 104 9.86 21.26 -45.27
CA ALA A 104 10.59 21.63 -44.06
C ALA A 104 9.87 22.67 -43.18
N ASP A 105 8.94 23.44 -43.72
CA ASP A 105 8.16 24.49 -43.05
C ASP A 105 6.77 24.00 -42.56
N ASP A 106 6.49 22.71 -42.61
CA ASP A 106 5.25 22.15 -42.06
C ASP A 106 5.27 22.26 -40.52
N ARG A 107 4.61 23.30 -40.02
CA ARG A 107 4.54 23.60 -38.57
C ARG A 107 3.85 22.49 -37.79
N THR A 108 2.82 21.86 -38.38
CA THR A 108 2.11 20.76 -37.72
C THR A 108 3.03 19.56 -37.55
N ALA A 109 3.74 19.17 -38.62
CA ALA A 109 4.73 18.10 -38.53
C ALA A 109 5.86 18.41 -37.53
N GLN A 110 6.31 19.67 -37.46
CA GLN A 110 7.32 20.09 -36.47
C GLN A 110 6.80 19.97 -35.05
N ILE A 111 5.58 20.41 -34.75
CA ILE A 111 4.94 20.29 -33.43
C ILE A 111 4.79 18.81 -33.04
N ASN A 112 4.23 18.01 -33.94
CA ASN A 112 4.02 16.58 -33.70
C ASN A 112 5.35 15.83 -33.50
N LEU A 113 6.41 16.20 -34.25
CA LEU A 113 7.74 15.63 -34.07
C LEU A 113 8.34 16.01 -32.69
N ALA A 114 8.18 17.27 -32.29
CA ALA A 114 8.65 17.70 -30.97
C ALA A 114 7.92 16.95 -29.83
N THR A 115 6.61 16.78 -29.99
CA THR A 115 5.78 16.00 -29.03
C THR A 115 6.17 14.52 -29.05
N ALA A 116 6.41 13.94 -30.22
CA ALA A 116 6.86 12.55 -30.37
C ALA A 116 8.23 12.31 -29.72
N TYR A 117 9.16 13.26 -29.84
CA TYR A 117 10.44 13.21 -29.12
C TYR A 117 10.26 13.29 -27.59
N GLU A 118 9.37 14.15 -27.08
CA GLU A 118 9.07 14.22 -25.66
C GLU A 118 8.54 12.89 -25.15
N GLN A 119 7.52 12.36 -25.81
CA GLN A 119 6.87 11.11 -25.43
C GLN A 119 7.76 9.85 -25.60
N SER A 120 8.78 9.92 -26.44
CA SER A 120 9.76 8.84 -26.63
C SER A 120 10.95 8.91 -25.67
N GLY A 121 11.04 9.96 -24.83
CA GLY A 121 12.16 10.20 -23.92
C GLY A 121 13.34 10.95 -24.55
N ASP A 122 13.25 11.42 -25.79
CA ASP A 122 14.31 12.19 -26.46
C ASP A 122 14.13 13.70 -26.18
N HIS A 123 14.13 14.03 -24.88
CA HIS A 123 13.75 15.36 -24.38
C HIS A 123 14.62 16.48 -24.90
N GLU A 124 15.91 16.26 -25.13
CA GLU A 124 16.81 17.28 -25.69
C GLU A 124 16.41 17.69 -27.11
N LYS A 125 16.12 16.73 -27.99
CA LYS A 125 15.64 17.04 -29.36
C LYS A 125 14.28 17.72 -29.33
N SER A 126 13.40 17.29 -28.44
CA SER A 126 12.11 17.95 -28.22
C SER A 126 12.29 19.43 -27.84
N VAL A 127 13.13 19.72 -26.84
CA VAL A 127 13.41 21.10 -26.39
C VAL A 127 13.98 21.95 -27.53
N VAL A 128 14.95 21.42 -28.31
CA VAL A 128 15.55 22.17 -29.43
C VAL A 128 14.47 22.56 -30.45
N LEU A 129 13.59 21.62 -30.78
CA LEU A 129 12.55 21.85 -31.79
C LEU A 129 11.46 22.79 -31.28
N PHE A 130 10.94 22.59 -30.04
CA PHE A 130 9.98 23.51 -29.45
C PHE A 130 10.55 24.93 -29.27
N ARG A 131 11.81 25.06 -28.86
CA ARG A 131 12.48 26.38 -28.77
C ARG A 131 12.56 27.10 -30.14
N SER A 132 12.81 26.35 -31.21
CA SER A 132 12.80 26.90 -32.58
C SER A 132 11.40 27.33 -32.98
N LEU A 133 10.38 26.53 -32.67
CA LEU A 133 8.97 26.85 -32.94
C LEU A 133 8.50 28.10 -32.18
N ASP A 134 8.86 28.20 -30.91
CA ASP A 134 8.49 29.31 -30.02
C ASP A 134 9.10 30.65 -30.49
N ARG A 135 10.36 30.62 -30.96
CA ARG A 135 11.07 31.82 -31.48
C ARG A 135 10.57 32.29 -32.85
N LYS A 136 10.16 31.36 -33.72
CA LYS A 136 9.77 31.68 -35.12
C LYS A 136 8.28 31.94 -35.28
N ALA A 137 7.50 31.82 -34.21
CA ALA A 137 6.06 31.85 -34.29
C ALA A 137 5.51 33.26 -34.53
N ALA A 138 4.76 33.44 -35.61
CA ALA A 138 3.87 34.58 -35.79
C ALA A 138 2.65 34.55 -34.84
N SER A 139 2.34 33.38 -34.26
CA SER A 139 1.33 33.17 -33.23
C SER A 139 1.89 32.24 -32.13
N PRO A 140 1.51 32.41 -30.85
CA PRO A 140 1.98 31.58 -29.76
C PRO A 140 1.60 30.11 -29.96
N LEU A 141 2.33 29.19 -29.31
CA LEU A 141 1.97 27.78 -29.28
C LEU A 141 0.66 27.60 -28.52
N PRO A 142 -0.23 26.71 -28.95
CA PRO A 142 -1.43 26.37 -28.19
C PRO A 142 -1.09 25.87 -26.76
N PRO A 143 -1.93 26.12 -25.74
CA PRO A 143 -1.69 25.68 -24.36
C PRO A 143 -1.36 24.19 -24.24
N SER A 144 -2.08 23.33 -24.96
CA SER A 144 -1.83 21.88 -25.01
C SER A 144 -0.43 21.52 -25.51
N VAL A 145 0.11 22.27 -26.47
CA VAL A 145 1.47 22.09 -26.99
C VAL A 145 2.53 22.66 -26.02
N VAL A 146 2.21 23.77 -25.38
CA VAL A 146 3.10 24.38 -24.37
C VAL A 146 3.36 23.44 -23.19
N ILE A 147 2.37 22.64 -22.78
CA ILE A 147 2.53 21.61 -21.75
C ILE A 147 3.62 20.61 -22.11
N PHE A 148 3.63 20.10 -23.35
CA PHE A 148 4.69 19.19 -23.80
C PHE A 148 6.06 19.86 -23.84
N TYR A 149 6.12 21.13 -24.23
CA TYR A 149 7.39 21.88 -24.17
C TYR A 149 7.89 22.05 -22.74
N ILE A 150 7.01 22.35 -21.79
CA ILE A 150 7.34 22.48 -20.37
C ILE A 150 7.83 21.13 -19.82
N ARG A 151 7.14 20.04 -20.12
CA ARG A 151 7.54 18.68 -19.71
C ARG A 151 8.91 18.30 -20.28
N ALA A 152 9.15 18.61 -21.57
CA ALA A 152 10.45 18.38 -22.19
C ALA A 152 11.58 19.17 -21.51
N LEU A 153 11.34 20.44 -21.15
CA LEU A 153 12.31 21.25 -20.41
C LEU A 153 12.61 20.66 -19.03
N ALA A 154 11.58 20.23 -18.29
CA ALA A 154 11.73 19.63 -16.97
C ALA A 154 12.52 18.30 -17.06
N ALA A 155 12.15 17.42 -18.01
CA ALA A 155 12.81 16.14 -18.21
C ALA A 155 14.27 16.29 -18.70
N ALA A 156 14.56 17.35 -19.48
CA ALA A 156 15.93 17.75 -19.85
C ALA A 156 16.68 18.48 -18.74
N GLN A 157 16.18 18.45 -17.50
CA GLN A 157 16.76 19.10 -16.31
C GLN A 157 16.94 20.62 -16.43
N GLN A 158 16.20 21.29 -17.34
CA GLN A 158 16.14 22.75 -17.48
C GLN A 158 15.00 23.32 -16.64
N THR A 159 15.01 23.02 -15.34
CA THR A 159 13.86 23.21 -14.43
C THR A 159 13.47 24.67 -14.26
N GLU A 160 14.44 25.58 -14.15
CA GLU A 160 14.14 27.02 -14.07
C GLU A 160 13.44 27.56 -15.32
N LEU A 161 13.85 27.07 -16.50
CA LEU A 161 13.20 27.45 -17.76
C LEU A 161 11.81 26.84 -17.89
N ALA A 162 11.62 25.60 -17.42
CA ALA A 162 10.32 24.95 -17.35
C ALA A 162 9.35 25.75 -16.46
N LEU A 163 9.80 26.13 -15.26
CA LEU A 163 9.00 26.89 -14.30
C LEU A 163 8.63 28.27 -14.88
N ALA A 164 9.60 29.02 -15.38
CA ALA A 164 9.33 30.32 -16.00
C ALA A 164 8.37 30.20 -17.20
N LYS A 165 8.52 29.15 -18.00
CA LYS A 165 7.61 28.89 -19.15
C LYS A 165 6.20 28.56 -18.68
N ALA A 166 6.06 27.74 -17.62
CA ALA A 166 4.77 27.37 -17.03
C ALA A 166 4.06 28.61 -16.43
N GLN A 167 4.77 29.43 -15.65
CA GLN A 167 4.24 30.67 -15.08
C GLN A 167 3.74 31.64 -16.18
N ASN A 168 4.54 31.82 -17.23
CA ASN A 168 4.13 32.65 -18.37
C ASN A 168 2.92 32.06 -19.12
N ALA A 169 2.84 30.73 -19.23
CA ALA A 169 1.72 30.06 -19.89
C ALA A 169 0.42 30.20 -19.07
N VAL A 170 0.50 30.03 -17.76
CA VAL A 170 -0.63 30.27 -16.84
C VAL A 170 -1.07 31.73 -16.88
N ALA A 171 -0.14 32.68 -16.88
CA ALA A 171 -0.47 34.11 -17.00
C ALA A 171 -1.15 34.45 -18.34
N ALA A 172 -0.78 33.76 -19.42
CA ALA A 172 -1.38 33.95 -20.76
C ALA A 172 -2.73 33.24 -20.92
N ALA A 173 -2.98 32.15 -20.19
CA ALA A 173 -4.20 31.35 -20.24
C ALA A 173 -4.63 30.91 -18.81
N PRO A 174 -5.07 31.83 -17.95
CA PRO A 174 -5.34 31.57 -16.54
C PRO A 174 -6.55 30.65 -16.30
N GLU A 175 -7.40 30.45 -17.29
CA GLU A 175 -8.56 29.54 -17.22
C GLU A 175 -8.23 28.11 -17.71
N ASN A 176 -6.95 27.77 -17.88
CA ASN A 176 -6.57 26.45 -18.38
C ASN A 176 -6.13 25.54 -17.20
N ALA A 177 -6.99 24.63 -16.81
CA ALA A 177 -6.76 23.71 -15.70
C ALA A 177 -5.47 22.89 -15.85
N ALA A 178 -5.17 22.40 -17.06
CA ALA A 178 -3.99 21.57 -17.30
C ALA A 178 -2.66 22.34 -17.16
N LEU A 179 -2.66 23.64 -17.45
CA LEU A 179 -1.47 24.48 -17.20
C LEU A 179 -1.24 24.71 -15.71
N HIS A 180 -2.29 24.93 -14.92
CA HIS A 180 -2.20 25.00 -13.45
C HIS A 180 -1.68 23.70 -12.87
N ASP A 181 -2.20 22.55 -13.30
CA ASP A 181 -1.72 21.23 -12.86
C ASP A 181 -0.24 21.02 -13.24
N THR A 182 0.15 21.43 -14.46
CA THR A 182 1.55 21.33 -14.90
C THR A 182 2.47 22.25 -14.07
N LEU A 183 2.03 23.47 -13.74
CA LEU A 183 2.78 24.37 -12.88
C LEU A 183 2.91 23.81 -11.46
N GLY A 184 1.80 23.32 -10.88
CA GLY A 184 1.81 22.69 -9.55
C GLY A 184 2.74 21.48 -9.49
N SER A 185 2.76 20.65 -10.55
CA SER A 185 3.69 19.51 -10.65
C SER A 185 5.16 19.95 -10.65
N LEU A 186 5.50 21.07 -11.30
CA LEU A 186 6.85 21.63 -11.27
C LEU A 186 7.21 22.21 -9.91
N GLU A 187 6.28 22.90 -9.27
CA GLU A 187 6.47 23.45 -7.92
C GLU A 187 6.68 22.31 -6.91
N ALA A 188 5.93 21.21 -7.03
CA ALA A 188 6.12 19.99 -6.23
C ALA A 188 7.51 19.36 -6.44
N GLN A 189 8.01 19.31 -7.68
CA GLN A 189 9.37 18.84 -7.98
C GLN A 189 10.45 19.74 -7.35
N GLN A 190 10.17 21.02 -7.14
CA GLN A 190 11.03 21.96 -6.43
C GLN A 190 10.81 21.95 -4.91
N GLN A 191 10.00 21.01 -4.40
CA GLN A 191 9.60 20.89 -2.99
C GLN A 191 8.78 22.09 -2.47
N ASP A 192 8.29 22.97 -3.35
CA ASP A 192 7.28 23.96 -2.98
C ASP A 192 5.89 23.34 -2.96
N TRP A 193 5.65 22.55 -1.94
CA TRP A 193 4.39 21.82 -1.78
C TRP A 193 3.20 22.74 -1.55
N ASN A 194 3.39 23.91 -0.93
CA ASN A 194 2.30 24.86 -0.71
C ASN A 194 1.90 25.57 -2.00
N GLY A 195 2.86 25.97 -2.81
CA GLY A 195 2.63 26.47 -4.16
C GLY A 195 1.87 25.43 -4.99
N ALA A 196 2.38 24.19 -5.02
CA ALA A 196 1.77 23.09 -5.75
C ALA A 196 0.30 22.86 -5.34
N VAL A 197 -0.01 22.82 -4.04
CA VAL A 197 -1.39 22.70 -3.53
C VAL A 197 -2.28 23.83 -4.03
N SER A 198 -1.75 25.07 -4.08
CA SER A 198 -2.51 26.21 -4.61
C SER A 198 -2.86 26.05 -6.09
N GLN A 199 -1.89 25.60 -6.89
CA GLN A 199 -2.08 25.38 -8.33
C GLN A 199 -3.04 24.22 -8.61
N PHE A 200 -2.89 23.09 -7.91
CA PHE A 200 -3.80 21.96 -8.07
C PHE A 200 -5.25 22.32 -7.66
N LYS A 201 -5.44 23.08 -6.58
CA LYS A 201 -6.76 23.59 -6.19
C LYS A 201 -7.36 24.49 -7.28
N GLU A 202 -6.55 25.33 -7.93
CA GLU A 202 -7.03 26.16 -9.03
C GLU A 202 -7.36 25.31 -10.26
N ALA A 203 -6.57 24.28 -10.59
CA ALA A 203 -6.88 23.33 -11.64
C ALA A 203 -8.24 22.65 -11.40
N ILE A 204 -8.50 22.19 -10.18
CA ILE A 204 -9.77 21.57 -9.77
C ILE A 204 -10.94 22.57 -9.81
N ARG A 205 -10.70 23.83 -9.41
CA ARG A 205 -11.72 24.88 -9.49
C ARG A 205 -12.17 25.11 -10.94
N LEU A 206 -11.22 25.08 -11.87
CA LEU A 206 -11.45 25.26 -13.32
C LEU A 206 -12.09 24.03 -13.96
N ASP A 207 -11.65 22.84 -13.60
CA ASP A 207 -12.22 21.57 -14.02
C ASP A 207 -12.37 20.60 -12.83
N PRO A 208 -13.55 20.56 -12.19
CA PRO A 208 -13.81 19.66 -11.06
C PRO A 208 -13.80 18.17 -11.41
N LYS A 209 -13.68 17.80 -12.69
CA LYS A 209 -13.56 16.42 -13.15
C LYS A 209 -12.15 16.05 -13.58
N PHE A 210 -11.19 16.92 -13.35
CA PHE A 210 -9.80 16.67 -13.70
C PHE A 210 -9.17 15.71 -12.67
N GLY A 211 -9.33 14.41 -12.87
CA GLY A 211 -8.90 13.36 -11.95
C GLY A 211 -7.40 13.39 -11.61
N GLU A 212 -6.53 13.78 -12.57
CA GLU A 212 -5.10 13.93 -12.33
C GLU A 212 -4.79 15.06 -11.34
N ALA A 213 -5.49 16.19 -11.41
CA ALA A 213 -5.31 17.28 -10.46
C ALA A 213 -5.74 16.90 -9.03
N HIS A 214 -6.83 16.13 -8.88
CA HIS A 214 -7.21 15.56 -7.58
C HIS A 214 -6.15 14.59 -7.05
N LEU A 215 -5.58 13.74 -7.91
CA LEU A 215 -4.50 12.84 -7.54
C LEU A 215 -3.26 13.62 -7.06
N HIS A 216 -2.82 14.59 -7.84
CA HIS A 216 -1.65 15.40 -7.52
C HIS A 216 -1.85 16.22 -6.25
N LEU A 217 -3.06 16.80 -6.04
CA LEU A 217 -3.42 17.49 -4.80
C LEU A 217 -3.35 16.55 -3.61
N GLY A 218 -3.95 15.37 -3.73
CA GLY A 218 -3.95 14.36 -2.66
C GLY A 218 -2.52 13.95 -2.27
N VAL A 219 -1.67 13.66 -3.25
CA VAL A 219 -0.26 13.32 -3.02
C VAL A 219 0.49 14.48 -2.33
N ALA A 220 0.32 15.73 -2.80
CA ALA A 220 0.95 16.89 -2.19
C ALA A 220 0.48 17.10 -0.74
N LEU A 221 -0.79 16.90 -0.45
CA LEU A 221 -1.35 16.96 0.91
C LEU A 221 -0.78 15.86 1.81
N MET A 222 -0.57 14.63 1.28
CA MET A 222 0.08 13.55 2.03
C MET A 222 1.52 13.91 2.41
N VAL A 223 2.29 14.50 1.51
CA VAL A 223 3.66 14.97 1.81
C VAL A 223 3.65 16.05 2.91
N LEU A 224 2.65 16.93 2.91
CA LEU A 224 2.45 17.94 3.95
C LEU A 224 1.82 17.38 5.24
N GLN A 225 1.63 16.07 5.38
CA GLN A 225 0.99 15.40 6.51
C GLN A 225 -0.46 15.86 6.78
N ARG A 226 -1.13 16.38 5.75
CA ARG A 226 -2.53 16.83 5.79
C ARG A 226 -3.47 15.70 5.35
N THR A 227 -3.33 14.53 5.97
CA THR A 227 -4.01 13.28 5.57
C THR A 227 -5.54 13.43 5.52
N SER A 228 -6.13 14.16 6.46
CA SER A 228 -7.59 14.38 6.49
C SER A 228 -8.13 15.15 5.28
N GLU A 229 -7.30 15.97 4.64
CA GLU A 229 -7.65 16.65 3.39
C GLU A 229 -7.29 15.81 2.16
N ALA A 230 -6.24 14.97 2.26
CA ALA A 230 -5.78 14.15 1.16
C ALA A 230 -6.77 13.02 0.80
N VAL A 231 -7.33 12.33 1.79
CA VAL A 231 -8.23 11.18 1.58
C VAL A 231 -9.42 11.52 0.66
N PRO A 232 -10.21 12.58 0.90
CA PRO A 232 -11.32 12.90 0.01
C PRO A 232 -10.89 13.23 -1.43
N GLU A 233 -9.77 13.91 -1.62
CA GLU A 233 -9.26 14.23 -2.96
C GLU A 233 -8.82 12.97 -3.72
N LEU A 234 -8.12 12.05 -3.03
CA LEU A 234 -7.69 10.77 -3.61
C LEU A 234 -8.88 9.83 -3.88
N MET A 235 -9.95 9.89 -3.09
CA MET A 235 -11.21 9.19 -3.38
C MET A 235 -11.82 9.69 -4.69
N ILE A 236 -11.90 11.02 -4.87
CA ILE A 236 -12.41 11.61 -6.11
C ILE A 236 -11.52 11.22 -7.30
N ALA A 237 -10.20 11.26 -7.14
CA ALA A 237 -9.27 10.84 -8.19
C ALA A 237 -9.47 9.37 -8.61
N ALA A 238 -9.64 8.48 -7.64
CA ALA A 238 -9.88 7.06 -7.89
C ALA A 238 -11.25 6.80 -8.55
N ASP A 239 -12.28 7.58 -8.20
CA ASP A 239 -13.61 7.48 -8.80
C ASP A 239 -13.65 8.04 -10.23
N LEU A 240 -12.95 9.15 -10.49
CA LEU A 240 -12.83 9.73 -11.83
C LEU A 240 -11.95 8.88 -12.76
N SER A 241 -10.98 8.18 -12.21
CA SER A 241 -10.03 7.34 -12.95
C SER A 241 -10.00 5.90 -12.42
N PRO A 242 -11.10 5.13 -12.54
CA PRO A 242 -11.24 3.82 -11.91
C PRO A 242 -10.30 2.74 -12.47
N GLN A 243 -9.67 2.99 -13.62
CA GLN A 243 -8.66 2.13 -14.23
C GLN A 243 -7.23 2.58 -13.95
N SER A 244 -7.04 3.61 -13.14
CA SER A 244 -5.72 4.10 -12.75
C SER A 244 -5.22 3.35 -11.51
N ALA A 245 -4.31 2.39 -11.69
CA ALA A 245 -3.66 1.72 -10.57
C ALA A 245 -2.92 2.70 -9.64
N PRO A 246 -2.19 3.73 -10.13
CA PRO A 246 -1.59 4.75 -9.27
C PRO A 246 -2.59 5.47 -8.38
N ALA A 247 -3.76 5.89 -8.90
CA ALA A 247 -4.78 6.56 -8.08
C ALA A 247 -5.30 5.66 -6.95
N GLN A 248 -5.50 4.37 -7.23
CA GLN A 248 -5.90 3.39 -6.21
C GLN A 248 -4.80 3.20 -5.14
N VAL A 249 -3.54 3.14 -5.55
CA VAL A 249 -2.41 2.98 -4.61
C VAL A 249 -2.26 4.20 -3.71
N GLU A 250 -2.32 5.42 -4.27
CA GLU A 250 -2.18 6.64 -3.45
C GLU A 250 -3.38 6.82 -2.49
N LEU A 251 -4.60 6.48 -2.93
CA LEU A 251 -5.76 6.42 -2.03
C LEU A 251 -5.52 5.45 -0.86
N ALA A 252 -5.02 4.27 -1.15
CA ALA A 252 -4.75 3.29 -0.11
C ALA A 252 -3.66 3.73 0.87
N LYS A 253 -2.59 4.36 0.39
CA LYS A 253 -1.56 4.96 1.25
C LYS A 253 -2.17 6.00 2.21
N ALA A 254 -3.06 6.83 1.71
CA ALA A 254 -3.74 7.83 2.53
C ALA A 254 -4.69 7.20 3.57
N LEU A 255 -5.42 6.13 3.19
CA LEU A 255 -6.27 5.38 4.10
C LEU A 255 -5.45 4.70 5.21
N ILE A 256 -4.31 4.08 4.88
CA ILE A 256 -3.39 3.50 5.88
C ILE A 256 -2.89 4.60 6.82
N ALA A 257 -2.43 5.73 6.27
CA ALA A 257 -1.94 6.85 7.08
C ALA A 257 -3.02 7.50 7.97
N SER A 258 -4.31 7.32 7.64
CA SER A 258 -5.44 7.77 8.47
C SER A 258 -5.91 6.71 9.49
N GLY A 259 -5.32 5.50 9.50
CA GLY A 259 -5.73 4.37 10.34
C GLY A 259 -6.98 3.65 9.82
N GLU A 260 -7.36 3.85 8.55
CA GLU A 260 -8.51 3.21 7.92
C GLU A 260 -8.07 1.96 7.12
N ASP A 261 -7.20 1.15 7.71
CA ASP A 261 -6.53 0.01 7.07
C ASP A 261 -7.50 -0.98 6.42
N ALA A 262 -8.61 -1.27 7.08
CA ALA A 262 -9.64 -2.18 6.56
C ALA A 262 -10.26 -1.68 5.24
N LYS A 263 -10.30 -0.35 5.01
CA LYS A 263 -10.76 0.24 3.75
C LYS A 263 -9.68 0.21 2.67
N ALA A 264 -8.41 0.24 3.05
CA ALA A 264 -7.28 0.18 2.11
C ALA A 264 -7.19 -1.19 1.42
N VAL A 265 -7.52 -2.29 2.10
CA VAL A 265 -7.43 -3.66 1.57
C VAL A 265 -8.18 -3.84 0.24
N PRO A 266 -9.49 -3.55 0.10
CA PRO A 266 -10.19 -3.72 -1.18
C PRO A 266 -9.69 -2.77 -2.28
N VAL A 267 -9.23 -1.57 -1.92
CA VAL A 267 -8.65 -0.60 -2.87
C VAL A 267 -7.36 -1.15 -3.46
N LEU A 268 -6.48 -1.71 -2.64
CA LEU A 268 -5.21 -2.33 -3.09
C LEU A 268 -5.44 -3.62 -3.89
N GLN A 269 -6.45 -4.39 -3.54
CA GLN A 269 -6.83 -5.56 -4.34
C GLN A 269 -7.24 -5.15 -5.75
N ARG A 270 -7.95 -4.04 -5.90
CA ARG A 270 -8.26 -3.44 -7.20
C ARG A 270 -7.01 -2.95 -7.91
N ALA A 271 -6.12 -2.24 -7.22
CA ALA A 271 -4.84 -1.80 -7.78
C ALA A 271 -4.03 -2.97 -8.35
N LEU A 272 -3.94 -4.08 -7.62
CA LEU A 272 -3.25 -5.30 -8.06
C LEU A 272 -3.97 -6.02 -9.21
N THR A 273 -5.30 -5.91 -9.32
CA THR A 273 -6.03 -6.41 -10.50
C THR A 273 -5.66 -5.61 -11.76
N LEU A 274 -5.47 -4.29 -11.63
CA LEU A 274 -5.08 -3.40 -12.72
C LEU A 274 -3.59 -3.52 -13.08
N ALA A 275 -2.73 -3.68 -12.09
CA ALA A 275 -1.28 -3.75 -12.24
C ALA A 275 -0.68 -4.89 -11.37
N PRO A 276 -0.81 -6.17 -11.79
CA PRO A 276 -0.37 -7.33 -10.99
C PRO A 276 1.13 -7.36 -10.68
N SER A 277 1.94 -6.70 -11.49
CA SER A 277 3.40 -6.62 -11.32
C SER A 277 3.86 -5.42 -10.47
N SER A 278 2.95 -4.57 -10.02
CA SER A 278 3.31 -3.38 -9.22
C SER A 278 3.89 -3.77 -7.86
N VAL A 279 5.18 -3.54 -7.69
CA VAL A 279 5.90 -3.81 -6.43
C VAL A 279 5.38 -2.92 -5.30
N ASP A 280 5.11 -1.64 -5.60
CA ASP A 280 4.54 -0.70 -4.63
C ASP A 280 3.14 -1.13 -4.17
N ALA A 281 2.25 -1.49 -5.10
CA ALA A 281 0.92 -1.98 -4.73
C ALA A 281 0.99 -3.25 -3.84
N LYS A 282 1.91 -4.18 -4.13
CA LYS A 282 2.14 -5.38 -3.31
C LYS A 282 2.65 -5.02 -1.92
N TYR A 283 3.61 -4.10 -1.83
CA TYR A 283 4.12 -3.62 -0.56
C TYR A 283 3.02 -3.00 0.30
N GLN A 284 2.26 -2.06 -0.26
CA GLN A 284 1.16 -1.40 0.44
C GLN A 284 0.06 -2.38 0.85
N PHE A 285 -0.22 -3.39 0.00
CA PHE A 285 -1.20 -4.42 0.33
C PHE A 285 -0.75 -5.30 1.50
N GLY A 286 0.54 -5.67 1.54
CA GLY A 286 1.13 -6.33 2.70
C GLY A 286 1.00 -5.49 3.97
N VAL A 287 1.28 -4.18 3.91
CA VAL A 287 1.15 -3.25 5.03
C VAL A 287 -0.31 -3.15 5.50
N ALA A 288 -1.27 -2.98 4.58
CA ALA A 288 -2.69 -2.89 4.94
C ALA A 288 -3.23 -4.18 5.57
N LEU A 289 -2.81 -5.35 5.07
CA LEU A 289 -3.16 -6.64 5.65
C LEU A 289 -2.58 -6.79 7.06
N GLN A 290 -1.32 -6.44 7.26
CA GLN A 290 -0.64 -6.48 8.56
C GLN A 290 -1.32 -5.55 9.57
N ALA A 291 -1.61 -4.30 9.19
CA ALA A 291 -2.30 -3.34 10.04
C ALA A 291 -3.75 -3.78 10.38
N SER A 292 -4.36 -4.59 9.51
CA SER A 292 -5.69 -5.17 9.73
C SER A 292 -5.65 -6.50 10.53
N GLY A 293 -4.50 -6.91 11.10
CA GLY A 293 -4.34 -8.15 11.86
C GLY A 293 -4.38 -9.42 10.98
N GLN A 294 -4.01 -9.30 9.70
CA GLN A 294 -4.00 -10.40 8.73
C GLN A 294 -2.56 -10.77 8.32
N GLU A 295 -1.67 -10.90 9.29
CA GLU A 295 -0.22 -11.06 9.11
C GLU A 295 0.13 -12.27 8.24
N GLN A 296 -0.59 -13.38 8.43
CA GLN A 296 -0.36 -14.59 7.64
C GLN A 296 -0.62 -14.37 6.14
N GLN A 297 -1.56 -13.49 5.80
CA GLN A 297 -1.87 -13.14 4.41
C GLN A 297 -0.90 -12.09 3.86
N ALA A 298 -0.28 -11.26 4.71
CA ALA A 298 0.71 -10.26 4.31
C ALA A 298 2.04 -10.87 3.86
N ILE A 299 2.44 -12.00 4.46
CA ILE A 299 3.73 -12.66 4.23
C ILE A 299 4.07 -12.85 2.74
N PRO A 300 3.24 -13.47 1.88
CA PRO A 300 3.57 -13.70 0.49
C PRO A 300 3.81 -12.40 -0.30
N PHE A 301 3.11 -11.32 0.02
CA PHE A 301 3.28 -10.04 -0.68
C PHE A 301 4.64 -9.40 -0.36
N PHE A 302 5.06 -9.42 0.91
CA PHE A 302 6.41 -8.94 1.26
C PHE A 302 7.50 -9.84 0.65
N GLN A 303 7.29 -11.16 0.56
CA GLN A 303 8.23 -12.06 -0.11
C GLN A 303 8.37 -11.74 -1.60
N GLU A 304 7.27 -11.41 -2.29
CA GLU A 304 7.31 -10.99 -3.69
C GLU A 304 8.04 -9.65 -3.86
N VAL A 305 7.83 -8.69 -2.95
CA VAL A 305 8.58 -7.41 -2.94
C VAL A 305 10.07 -7.65 -2.78
N ILE A 306 10.48 -8.48 -1.82
CA ILE A 306 11.89 -8.81 -1.56
C ILE A 306 12.50 -9.61 -2.73
N SER A 307 11.70 -10.39 -3.44
CA SER A 307 12.16 -11.11 -4.64
C SER A 307 12.45 -10.15 -5.80
N ALA A 308 11.70 -9.05 -5.91
CA ALA A 308 11.91 -8.00 -6.90
C ALA A 308 13.04 -7.04 -6.49
N ASP A 309 13.10 -6.68 -5.21
CA ASP A 309 14.13 -5.83 -4.62
C ASP A 309 14.68 -6.45 -3.32
N PRO A 310 15.77 -7.24 -3.39
CA PRO A 310 16.38 -7.89 -2.24
C PRO A 310 16.96 -6.95 -1.17
N HIS A 311 17.14 -5.67 -1.50
CA HIS A 311 17.68 -4.63 -0.63
C HIS A 311 16.61 -3.75 0.02
N ASN A 312 15.34 -4.05 -0.20
CA ASN A 312 14.23 -3.30 0.37
C ASN A 312 14.13 -3.51 1.89
N ALA A 313 14.79 -2.65 2.65
CA ALA A 313 14.84 -2.73 4.11
C ALA A 313 13.45 -2.71 4.75
N ALA A 314 12.52 -1.91 4.23
CA ALA A 314 11.16 -1.82 4.74
C ALA A 314 10.38 -3.13 4.56
N ALA A 315 10.48 -3.76 3.39
CA ALA A 315 9.84 -5.05 3.14
C ALA A 315 10.47 -6.19 3.98
N LEU A 316 11.79 -6.17 4.17
CA LEU A 316 12.49 -7.11 5.05
C LEU A 316 12.00 -6.98 6.50
N THR A 317 11.85 -5.75 7.00
CA THR A 317 11.36 -5.46 8.36
C THR A 317 9.91 -5.92 8.53
N ASN A 318 9.01 -5.55 7.61
CA ASN A 318 7.59 -5.92 7.71
C ASN A 318 7.36 -7.43 7.55
N LEU A 319 8.14 -8.12 6.69
CA LEU A 319 8.12 -9.58 6.65
C LEU A 319 8.57 -10.18 7.98
N GLY A 320 9.65 -9.65 8.56
CA GLY A 320 10.12 -10.05 9.88
C GLY A 320 9.05 -9.88 10.94
N LEU A 321 8.38 -8.74 10.99
CA LEU A 321 7.30 -8.44 11.94
C LEU A 321 6.13 -9.41 11.77
N SER A 322 5.65 -9.64 10.53
CA SER A 322 4.59 -10.64 10.27
C SER A 322 4.98 -12.05 10.71
N LEU A 323 6.25 -12.43 10.56
CA LEU A 323 6.74 -13.72 11.01
C LEU A 323 6.81 -13.82 12.54
N VAL A 324 7.24 -12.76 13.23
CA VAL A 324 7.23 -12.69 14.71
C VAL A 324 5.81 -12.81 15.25
N GLN A 325 4.86 -12.06 14.67
CA GLN A 325 3.45 -12.09 15.08
C GLN A 325 2.78 -13.46 14.82
N THR A 326 3.25 -14.19 13.82
CA THR A 326 2.77 -15.56 13.52
C THR A 326 3.59 -16.67 14.21
N GLY A 327 4.46 -16.31 15.18
CA GLY A 327 5.24 -17.26 15.98
C GLY A 327 6.44 -17.90 15.26
N LYS A 328 6.89 -17.28 14.16
CA LYS A 328 8.03 -17.76 13.34
C LYS A 328 9.28 -16.92 13.54
N SER A 329 9.57 -16.51 14.76
CA SER A 329 10.66 -15.58 15.11
C SER A 329 12.03 -16.05 14.62
N LYS A 330 12.27 -17.38 14.57
CA LYS A 330 13.51 -17.94 14.03
C LYS A 330 13.72 -17.57 12.56
N GLU A 331 12.64 -17.48 11.77
CA GLU A 331 12.71 -17.09 10.35
C GLU A 331 12.83 -15.55 10.19
N ALA A 332 12.37 -14.78 11.17
CA ALA A 332 12.42 -13.31 11.17
C ALA A 332 13.82 -12.76 11.41
N VAL A 333 14.60 -13.37 12.32
CA VAL A 333 15.95 -12.89 12.70
C VAL A 333 16.85 -12.61 11.48
N PRO A 334 17.06 -13.53 10.52
CA PRO A 334 17.92 -13.24 9.36
C PRO A 334 17.39 -12.10 8.47
N LEU A 335 16.09 -11.84 8.47
CA LEU A 335 15.49 -10.72 7.70
C LEU A 335 15.82 -9.39 8.35
N TYR A 336 15.68 -9.27 9.67
CA TYR A 336 16.05 -8.07 10.40
C TYR A 336 17.55 -7.78 10.30
N LEU A 337 18.41 -8.81 10.37
CA LEU A 337 19.86 -8.65 10.17
C LEU A 337 20.19 -8.14 8.75
N ARG A 338 19.44 -8.58 7.73
CA ARG A 338 19.55 -8.02 6.38
C ARG A 338 19.03 -6.58 6.33
N ALA A 339 17.89 -6.28 6.95
CA ALA A 339 17.36 -4.92 7.01
C ALA A 339 18.35 -3.95 7.68
N LEU A 340 18.99 -4.35 8.77
CA LEU A 340 20.03 -3.56 9.44
C LEU A 340 21.28 -3.35 8.59
N LYS A 341 21.62 -4.29 7.71
CA LYS A 341 22.73 -4.11 6.77
C LYS A 341 22.43 -3.00 5.76
N GLU A 342 21.18 -2.87 5.33
CA GLU A 342 20.73 -1.82 4.38
C GLU A 342 20.46 -0.47 5.10
N SER A 343 19.97 -0.53 6.33
CA SER A 343 19.60 0.64 7.15
C SER A 343 20.16 0.52 8.57
N PRO A 344 21.47 0.71 8.79
CA PRO A 344 22.12 0.49 10.09
C PRO A 344 21.68 1.44 11.21
N SER A 345 21.08 2.57 10.85
CA SER A 345 20.70 3.61 11.80
C SER A 345 19.20 3.63 12.12
N ASN A 346 18.51 2.52 11.92
CA ASN A 346 17.07 2.42 12.22
C ASN A 346 16.84 1.77 13.60
N PRO A 347 16.47 2.54 14.64
CA PRO A 347 16.28 2.00 15.98
C PRO A 347 15.12 1.02 16.08
N LEU A 348 14.08 1.16 15.23
CA LEU A 348 12.93 0.26 15.24
C LEU A 348 13.30 -1.16 14.80
N VAL A 349 14.22 -1.32 13.85
CA VAL A 349 14.66 -2.66 13.42
C VAL A 349 15.46 -3.36 14.53
N HIS A 350 16.25 -2.62 15.31
CA HIS A 350 16.90 -3.15 16.50
C HIS A 350 15.87 -3.58 17.57
N GLN A 351 14.81 -2.79 17.76
CA GLN A 351 13.70 -3.14 18.65
C GLN A 351 13.02 -4.43 18.20
N ASP A 352 12.61 -4.52 16.95
CA ASP A 352 11.92 -5.69 16.38
C ASP A 352 12.78 -6.95 16.46
N LEU A 353 14.08 -6.83 16.19
CA LEU A 353 15.05 -7.93 16.32
C LEU A 353 15.19 -8.36 17.77
N GLY A 354 15.27 -7.41 18.71
CA GLY A 354 15.28 -7.69 20.14
C GLY A 354 14.02 -8.43 20.61
N VAL A 355 12.84 -8.02 20.14
CA VAL A 355 11.58 -8.73 20.40
C VAL A 355 11.59 -10.15 19.82
N ALA A 356 12.14 -10.33 18.60
CA ALA A 356 12.29 -11.66 18.02
C ALA A 356 13.19 -12.57 18.88
N TYR A 357 14.30 -12.04 19.39
CA TYR A 357 15.18 -12.77 20.32
C TYR A 357 14.50 -13.09 21.66
N LEU A 358 13.67 -12.18 22.21
CA LEU A 358 12.86 -12.45 23.42
C LEU A 358 11.94 -13.66 23.22
N GLN A 359 11.25 -13.75 22.08
CA GLN A 359 10.39 -14.88 21.76
C GLN A 359 11.17 -16.20 21.61
N LEU A 360 12.43 -16.13 21.20
CA LEU A 360 13.34 -17.27 21.13
C LEU A 360 13.99 -17.60 22.49
N SER A 361 13.73 -16.82 23.53
CA SER A 361 14.37 -16.88 24.85
C SER A 361 15.89 -16.58 24.81
N ASP A 362 16.37 -15.92 23.75
CA ASP A 362 17.74 -15.45 23.59
C ASP A 362 17.92 -14.08 24.26
N PHE A 363 17.76 -14.03 25.59
CA PHE A 363 17.69 -12.78 26.36
C PHE A 363 18.97 -11.94 26.27
N ALA A 364 20.12 -12.58 26.08
CA ALA A 364 21.40 -11.86 25.94
C ALA A 364 21.45 -11.06 24.65
N ASP A 365 21.03 -11.65 23.53
CA ASP A 365 21.00 -11.01 22.23
C ASP A 365 19.89 -9.95 22.18
N ALA A 366 18.72 -10.19 22.79
CA ALA A 366 17.68 -9.18 22.96
C ALA A 366 18.20 -7.92 23.68
N VAL A 367 18.89 -8.09 24.82
CA VAL A 367 19.49 -6.97 25.55
C VAL A 367 20.54 -6.22 24.70
N ALA A 368 21.32 -6.94 23.90
CA ALA A 368 22.31 -6.31 23.01
C ALA A 368 21.62 -5.43 21.97
N GLU A 369 20.59 -5.96 21.29
CA GLU A 369 19.87 -5.23 20.24
C GLU A 369 19.12 -4.01 20.79
N PHE A 370 18.42 -4.13 21.92
CA PHE A 370 17.77 -2.97 22.53
C PHE A 370 18.77 -1.88 22.93
N ARG A 371 19.97 -2.25 23.38
CA ARG A 371 21.03 -1.28 23.67
C ARG A 371 21.57 -0.59 22.42
N GLU A 372 21.70 -1.32 21.29
CA GLU A 372 22.04 -0.69 20.02
C GLU A 372 20.95 0.28 19.56
N GLY A 373 19.67 -0.11 19.67
CA GLY A 373 18.55 0.79 19.40
C GLY A 373 18.59 2.05 20.26
N LEU A 374 18.89 1.93 21.56
CA LEU A 374 18.99 3.06 22.49
C LEU A 374 20.21 3.98 22.21
N LYS A 375 21.27 3.51 21.58
CA LYS A 375 22.34 4.41 21.10
C LYS A 375 21.85 5.34 20.00
N LEU A 376 20.88 4.89 19.19
CA LEU A 376 20.28 5.66 18.10
C LEU A 376 19.13 6.54 18.57
N ALA A 377 18.35 6.06 19.54
CA ALA A 377 17.18 6.75 20.10
C ALA A 377 17.21 6.70 21.64
N PRO A 378 18.02 7.54 22.31
CA PRO A 378 18.23 7.47 23.76
C PRO A 378 16.98 7.76 24.61
N ASP A 379 15.99 8.43 24.07
CA ASP A 379 14.77 8.83 24.79
C ASP A 379 13.55 8.00 24.35
N ALA A 380 13.75 6.88 23.62
CA ALA A 380 12.67 5.99 23.21
C ALA A 380 12.17 5.16 24.42
N TYR A 381 11.00 5.53 24.94
CA TYR A 381 10.48 4.87 26.16
C TYR A 381 10.18 3.38 25.90
N GLU A 382 9.73 3.02 24.70
CA GLU A 382 9.46 1.65 24.31
C GLU A 382 10.72 0.78 24.40
N LEU A 383 11.84 1.27 23.88
CA LEU A 383 13.12 0.56 23.96
C LEU A 383 13.62 0.38 25.40
N HIS A 384 13.46 1.40 26.27
CA HIS A 384 13.78 1.27 27.68
C HIS A 384 12.87 0.24 28.38
N TYR A 385 11.58 0.24 28.03
CA TYR A 385 10.63 -0.73 28.56
C TYR A 385 10.99 -2.16 28.13
N ASP A 386 11.26 -2.38 26.84
CA ASP A 386 11.62 -3.68 26.28
C ASP A 386 12.97 -4.17 26.83
N LEU A 387 13.96 -3.28 26.96
CA LEU A 387 15.22 -3.59 27.62
C LEU A 387 15.00 -3.99 29.08
N GLY A 388 14.14 -3.27 29.81
CA GLY A 388 13.77 -3.61 31.17
C GLY A 388 13.13 -4.99 31.30
N LEU A 389 12.25 -5.37 30.38
CA LEU A 389 11.66 -6.70 30.30
C LEU A 389 12.71 -7.78 30.00
N ALA A 390 13.60 -7.54 29.04
CA ALA A 390 14.67 -8.47 28.69
C ALA A 390 15.63 -8.71 29.86
N LEU A 391 16.02 -7.65 30.56
CA LEU A 391 16.88 -7.70 31.72
C LEU A 391 16.21 -8.46 32.88
N LYS A 392 14.90 -8.25 33.11
CA LYS A 392 14.11 -9.01 34.08
C LYS A 392 14.12 -10.50 33.75
N LEU A 393 13.93 -10.87 32.49
CA LEU A 393 13.96 -12.27 32.04
C LEU A 393 15.36 -12.89 32.15
N LYS A 394 16.40 -12.06 32.07
CA LYS A 394 17.79 -12.44 32.29
C LYS A 394 18.19 -12.50 33.76
N ASP A 395 17.25 -12.20 34.69
CA ASP A 395 17.46 -12.11 36.13
C ASP A 395 18.39 -10.95 36.61
N ASP A 396 18.59 -9.94 35.75
CA ASP A 396 19.29 -8.70 36.13
C ASP A 396 18.28 -7.68 36.67
N ILE A 397 17.81 -7.94 37.87
CA ILE A 397 16.71 -7.21 38.53
C ILE A 397 17.04 -5.72 38.73
N ALA A 398 18.29 -5.40 39.07
CA ALA A 398 18.69 -4.02 39.34
C ALA A 398 18.73 -3.18 38.06
N ALA A 399 19.30 -3.71 37.00
CA ALA A 399 19.30 -3.04 35.69
C ALA A 399 17.87 -2.94 35.14
N ALA A 400 17.05 -4.00 35.24
CA ALA A 400 15.66 -3.99 34.83
C ALA A 400 14.87 -2.85 35.52
N ALA A 401 15.00 -2.72 36.83
CA ALA A 401 14.33 -1.66 37.59
C ALA A 401 14.76 -0.25 37.12
N SER A 402 16.05 -0.06 36.83
CA SER A 402 16.57 1.22 36.33
C SER A 402 15.95 1.62 34.98
N GLU A 403 15.93 0.68 34.01
CA GLU A 403 15.37 0.92 32.68
C GLU A 403 13.86 1.14 32.73
N LEU A 404 13.12 0.35 33.52
CA LEU A 404 11.68 0.53 33.71
C LEU A 404 11.33 1.87 34.38
N GLN A 405 12.15 2.33 35.36
CA GLN A 405 11.98 3.66 35.95
C GLN A 405 12.21 4.77 34.92
N LEU A 406 13.17 4.59 34.05
CA LEU A 406 13.41 5.56 32.96
C LEU A 406 12.26 5.57 31.97
N ALA A 407 11.77 4.41 31.54
CA ALA A 407 10.57 4.29 30.71
C ALA A 407 9.35 5.00 31.33
N ALA A 408 9.12 4.80 32.64
CA ALA A 408 8.03 5.48 33.36
C ALA A 408 8.18 7.01 33.42
N ARG A 409 9.41 7.53 33.44
CA ARG A 409 9.68 8.99 33.39
C ARG A 409 9.49 9.55 31.98
N LEU A 410 9.91 8.80 30.96
CA LEU A 410 9.81 9.23 29.56
C LEU A 410 8.34 9.24 29.07
N ASN A 411 7.55 8.26 29.52
CA ASN A 411 6.11 8.23 29.25
C ASN A 411 5.29 7.99 30.53
N PRO A 412 4.99 9.06 31.29
CA PRO A 412 4.21 8.94 32.54
C PRO A 412 2.75 8.50 32.34
N SER A 413 2.24 8.52 31.13
CA SER A 413 0.87 8.07 30.79
C SER A 413 0.77 6.57 30.50
N SER A 414 1.91 5.89 30.30
CA SER A 414 1.92 4.44 30.12
C SER A 414 1.74 3.69 31.46
N PRO A 415 0.75 2.79 31.56
CA PRO A 415 0.55 1.97 32.76
C PRO A 415 1.55 0.81 32.86
N ASP A 416 2.23 0.43 31.79
CA ASP A 416 3.00 -0.81 31.69
C ASP A 416 4.32 -0.78 32.49
N PRO A 417 5.14 0.31 32.46
CA PRO A 417 6.33 0.37 33.28
C PRO A 417 6.03 0.32 34.80
N PRO A 418 5.10 1.11 35.40
CA PRO A 418 4.79 0.99 36.82
C PRO A 418 4.14 -0.35 37.15
N TYR A 419 3.36 -0.97 36.28
CA TYR A 419 2.84 -2.32 36.48
C TYR A 419 3.98 -3.34 36.61
N THR A 420 4.93 -3.33 35.69
CA THR A 420 6.07 -4.24 35.68
C THR A 420 7.00 -4.01 36.86
N LEU A 421 7.26 -2.75 37.25
CA LEU A 421 8.00 -2.39 38.46
C LEU A 421 7.32 -2.93 39.72
N GLY A 422 5.98 -2.81 39.81
CA GLY A 422 5.22 -3.36 40.94
C GLY A 422 5.36 -4.86 41.07
N ILE A 423 5.37 -5.60 39.96
CA ILE A 423 5.65 -7.05 39.97
C ILE A 423 7.08 -7.32 40.44
N LEU A 424 8.05 -6.57 39.96
CA LEU A 424 9.45 -6.72 40.31
C LEU A 424 9.70 -6.45 41.81
N ASP A 425 9.06 -5.38 42.32
CA ASP A 425 9.12 -5.03 43.73
C ASP A 425 8.46 -6.10 44.62
N MET A 426 7.34 -6.68 44.18
CA MET A 426 6.71 -7.81 44.86
C MET A 426 7.64 -9.03 44.89
N GLN A 427 8.27 -9.38 43.77
CA GLN A 427 9.19 -10.53 43.69
C GLN A 427 10.43 -10.37 44.57
N THR A 428 10.87 -9.13 44.76
CA THR A 428 12.04 -8.81 45.64
C THR A 428 11.66 -8.49 47.09
N GLY A 429 10.37 -8.65 47.45
CA GLY A 429 9.90 -8.44 48.83
C GLY A 429 9.71 -6.97 49.23
N ARG A 430 9.84 -6.03 48.27
CA ARG A 430 9.61 -4.59 48.51
C ARG A 430 8.12 -4.28 48.38
N PHE A 431 7.33 -4.78 49.33
CA PHE A 431 5.86 -4.74 49.22
C PHE A 431 5.27 -3.33 49.28
N ASP A 432 5.88 -2.37 49.99
CA ASP A 432 5.38 -0.99 50.03
C ASP A 432 5.59 -0.30 48.68
N ASP A 433 6.76 -0.46 48.06
CA ASP A 433 7.05 0.05 46.71
C ASP A 433 6.14 -0.60 45.68
N ALA A 434 5.92 -1.93 45.78
CA ALA A 434 5.00 -2.66 44.89
C ALA A 434 3.58 -2.08 44.93
N VAL A 435 3.05 -1.78 46.13
CA VAL A 435 1.73 -1.15 46.27
C VAL A 435 1.68 0.21 45.60
N GLU A 436 2.69 1.06 45.78
CA GLU A 436 2.76 2.39 45.14
C GLU A 436 2.75 2.28 43.64
N LYS A 437 3.60 1.43 43.06
CA LYS A 437 3.71 1.24 41.60
C LYS A 437 2.45 0.62 41.00
N LEU A 438 1.89 -0.42 41.63
CA LEU A 438 0.64 -1.03 41.16
C LEU A 438 -0.54 -0.07 41.21
N LYS A 439 -0.66 0.75 42.27
CA LYS A 439 -1.69 1.80 42.34
C LYS A 439 -1.52 2.84 41.24
N THR A 440 -0.29 3.22 40.92
CA THR A 440 0.00 4.14 39.80
C THR A 440 -0.46 3.52 38.47
N ALA A 441 -0.12 2.26 38.23
CA ALA A 441 -0.55 1.54 37.02
C ALA A 441 -2.09 1.43 36.94
N LEU A 442 -2.75 1.07 38.04
CA LEU A 442 -4.21 0.94 38.12
C LEU A 442 -4.95 2.27 38.07
N LYS A 443 -4.32 3.38 38.43
CA LYS A 443 -4.88 4.71 38.18
C LYS A 443 -4.92 5.05 36.69
N LEU A 444 -3.92 4.58 35.92
CA LEU A 444 -3.82 4.79 34.46
C LEU A 444 -4.69 3.79 33.68
N ARG A 445 -4.79 2.55 34.18
CA ARG A 445 -5.61 1.47 33.57
C ARG A 445 -6.44 0.78 34.66
N PRO A 446 -7.59 1.36 35.07
CA PRO A 446 -8.43 0.83 36.15
C PRO A 446 -9.04 -0.55 35.88
N GLU A 447 -9.23 -0.89 34.62
CA GLU A 447 -9.80 -2.17 34.15
C GLU A 447 -8.79 -3.33 34.11
N ASN A 448 -7.56 -3.13 34.56
CA ASN A 448 -6.55 -4.20 34.61
C ASN A 448 -6.83 -5.14 35.79
N GLY A 449 -7.61 -6.20 35.55
CA GLY A 449 -7.95 -7.21 36.57
C GLY A 449 -6.73 -7.95 37.11
N ASP A 450 -5.71 -8.23 36.27
CA ASP A 450 -4.45 -8.84 36.75
C ASP A 450 -3.72 -7.91 37.73
N GLY A 451 -3.70 -6.61 37.44
CA GLY A 451 -3.13 -5.60 38.35
C GLY A 451 -3.82 -5.58 39.70
N TRP A 452 -5.16 -5.66 39.75
CA TRP A 452 -5.92 -5.78 40.99
C TRP A 452 -5.64 -7.09 41.72
N SER A 453 -5.51 -8.21 41.03
CA SER A 453 -5.18 -9.52 41.60
C SER A 453 -3.79 -9.53 42.26
N ILE A 454 -2.79 -8.94 41.57
CA ILE A 454 -1.44 -8.80 42.09
C ILE A 454 -1.42 -7.87 43.29
N LEU A 455 -2.09 -6.71 43.24
CA LEU A 455 -2.20 -5.78 44.35
C LEU A 455 -2.84 -6.45 45.58
N GLY A 456 -3.90 -7.25 45.39
CA GLY A 456 -4.52 -8.05 46.44
C GLY A 456 -3.55 -9.06 47.05
N SER A 457 -2.72 -9.68 46.23
CA SER A 457 -1.68 -10.60 46.68
C SER A 457 -0.58 -9.89 47.50
N VAL A 458 -0.17 -8.68 47.09
CA VAL A 458 0.79 -7.84 47.80
C VAL A 458 0.22 -7.41 49.15
N TYR A 459 -1.04 -6.95 49.22
CA TYR A 459 -1.68 -6.61 50.50
C TYR A 459 -1.81 -7.81 51.45
N LYS A 460 -2.07 -9.00 50.91
CA LYS A 460 -2.05 -10.24 51.69
C LYS A 460 -0.68 -10.47 52.35
N GLN A 461 0.43 -10.26 51.63
CA GLN A 461 1.80 -10.39 52.17
C GLN A 461 2.08 -9.36 53.25
N GLN A 462 1.51 -8.16 53.15
CA GLN A 462 1.58 -7.12 54.17
C GLN A 462 0.62 -7.35 55.36
N ASN A 463 -0.16 -8.42 55.36
CA ASN A 463 -1.24 -8.70 56.32
C ASN A 463 -2.35 -7.63 56.37
N LYS A 464 -2.50 -6.84 55.27
CA LYS A 464 -3.57 -5.85 55.08
C LYS A 464 -4.79 -6.54 54.46
N GLN A 465 -5.50 -7.30 55.33
CA GLN A 465 -6.54 -8.23 54.86
C GLN A 465 -7.75 -7.53 54.21
N ALA A 466 -8.17 -6.36 54.74
CA ALA A 466 -9.32 -5.63 54.21
C ALA A 466 -9.04 -5.10 52.80
N GLU A 467 -7.87 -4.47 52.62
CA GLU A 467 -7.43 -3.96 51.34
C GLU A 467 -7.19 -5.09 50.33
N ALA A 468 -6.69 -6.23 50.79
CA ALA A 468 -6.51 -7.41 49.96
C ALA A 468 -7.85 -7.95 49.43
N ILE A 469 -8.87 -8.02 50.27
CA ILE A 469 -10.21 -8.47 49.88
C ILE A 469 -10.82 -7.50 48.85
N ASP A 470 -10.77 -6.18 49.09
CA ASP A 470 -11.28 -5.17 48.14
C ASP A 470 -10.61 -5.32 46.76
N ALA A 471 -9.29 -5.40 46.75
CA ALA A 471 -8.55 -5.55 45.47
C ALA A 471 -8.89 -6.87 44.76
N LEU A 472 -9.01 -7.99 45.46
CA LEU A 472 -9.37 -9.28 44.88
C LEU A 472 -10.81 -9.33 44.37
N GLN A 473 -11.75 -8.65 45.05
CA GLN A 473 -13.13 -8.53 44.60
C GLN A 473 -13.20 -7.77 43.26
N ARG A 474 -12.48 -6.65 43.11
CA ARG A 474 -12.35 -5.94 41.86
C ARG A 474 -11.73 -6.81 40.75
N ALA A 475 -10.69 -7.58 41.07
CA ALA A 475 -10.10 -8.53 40.14
C ALA A 475 -11.12 -9.56 39.65
N ILE A 476 -11.96 -10.11 40.57
CA ILE A 476 -13.02 -11.08 40.25
C ILE A 476 -14.12 -10.45 39.36
N GLU A 477 -14.51 -9.20 39.64
CA GLU A 477 -15.50 -8.48 38.81
C GLU A 477 -15.00 -8.31 37.36
N MET A 478 -13.72 -8.00 37.19
CA MET A 478 -13.12 -7.79 35.88
C MET A 478 -12.75 -9.09 35.18
N MET A 479 -12.41 -10.13 35.95
CA MET A 479 -11.96 -11.42 35.44
C MET A 479 -12.75 -12.57 36.07
N PRO A 480 -14.07 -12.68 35.87
CA PRO A 480 -14.93 -13.64 36.58
C PRO A 480 -14.59 -15.11 36.30
N ASN A 481 -13.88 -15.37 35.20
CA ASN A 481 -13.50 -16.73 34.80
C ASN A 481 -12.09 -17.15 35.24
N GLN A 482 -11.38 -16.30 36.00
CA GLN A 482 -10.02 -16.60 36.45
C GLN A 482 -10.03 -17.21 37.87
N PRO A 483 -9.43 -18.41 38.07
CA PRO A 483 -9.43 -19.07 39.39
C PRO A 483 -8.49 -18.41 40.42
N GLY A 484 -7.42 -17.71 39.97
CA GLY A 484 -6.37 -17.17 40.82
C GLY A 484 -6.85 -16.23 41.94
N PRO A 485 -7.63 -15.18 41.66
CA PRO A 485 -8.18 -14.27 42.64
C PRO A 485 -9.05 -14.98 43.69
N HIS A 486 -9.88 -15.95 43.30
CA HIS A 486 -10.71 -16.76 44.16
C HIS A 486 -9.88 -17.61 45.15
N ILE A 487 -8.76 -18.20 44.68
CA ILE A 487 -7.82 -18.98 45.51
C ILE A 487 -7.21 -18.06 46.59
N THR A 488 -6.76 -16.88 46.20
CA THR A 488 -6.12 -15.92 47.10
C THR A 488 -7.13 -15.40 48.13
N LEU A 489 -8.35 -15.06 47.71
CA LEU A 489 -9.45 -14.63 48.53
C LEU A 489 -9.84 -15.72 49.57
N ALA A 490 -9.99 -16.95 49.12
CA ALA A 490 -10.28 -18.09 49.99
C ALA A 490 -9.23 -18.28 51.07
N SER A 491 -7.96 -18.05 50.76
CA SER A 491 -6.87 -18.13 51.74
C SER A 491 -7.00 -17.07 52.82
N ILE A 492 -7.36 -15.84 52.47
CA ILE A 492 -7.55 -14.73 53.41
C ILE A 492 -8.78 -15.00 54.32
N LEU A 493 -9.90 -15.40 53.71
CA LEU A 493 -11.13 -15.73 54.42
C LEU A 493 -10.92 -16.86 55.46
N ALA A 494 -10.14 -17.88 55.09
CA ALA A 494 -9.79 -18.95 56.02
C ALA A 494 -8.93 -18.45 57.21
N GLN A 495 -8.01 -17.53 56.99
CA GLN A 495 -7.21 -16.90 58.06
C GLN A 495 -8.08 -16.05 59.01
N GLN A 496 -9.19 -15.48 58.49
CA GLN A 496 -10.18 -14.76 59.30
C GLN A 496 -11.16 -15.68 60.03
N GLY A 497 -11.03 -17.00 59.91
CA GLY A 497 -11.99 -17.95 60.48
C GLY A 497 -13.33 -18.07 59.73
N ARG A 498 -13.48 -17.41 58.58
CA ARG A 498 -14.65 -17.46 57.68
C ARG A 498 -14.63 -18.72 56.84
N ILE A 499 -14.72 -19.89 57.51
CA ILE A 499 -14.48 -21.19 56.85
C ILE A 499 -15.49 -21.50 55.75
N ALA A 500 -16.77 -21.15 55.96
CA ALA A 500 -17.82 -21.39 54.96
C ALA A 500 -17.59 -20.57 53.67
N ASP A 501 -17.25 -19.29 53.81
CA ASP A 501 -16.96 -18.40 52.67
C ASP A 501 -15.70 -18.85 51.94
N ALA A 502 -14.67 -19.24 52.70
CA ALA A 502 -13.43 -19.79 52.11
C ALA A 502 -13.69 -21.07 51.33
N ALA A 503 -14.58 -21.96 51.82
CA ALA A 503 -14.95 -23.16 51.09
C ALA A 503 -15.73 -22.86 49.79
N ALA A 504 -16.62 -21.84 49.83
CA ALA A 504 -17.34 -21.39 48.65
C ALA A 504 -16.40 -20.85 47.58
N GLU A 505 -15.43 -20.02 47.94
CA GLU A 505 -14.46 -19.45 46.99
C GLU A 505 -13.51 -20.52 46.42
N ARG A 506 -13.07 -21.51 47.26
CA ARG A 506 -12.30 -22.67 46.76
C ARG A 506 -13.07 -23.51 45.76
N LYS A 507 -14.38 -23.71 45.98
CA LYS A 507 -15.25 -24.45 45.05
C LYS A 507 -15.34 -23.71 43.73
N LYS A 508 -15.58 -22.40 43.72
CA LYS A 508 -15.60 -21.58 42.53
C LYS A 508 -14.28 -21.71 41.75
N ALA A 509 -13.15 -21.55 42.43
CA ALA A 509 -11.82 -21.68 41.81
C ALA A 509 -11.61 -23.07 41.20
N ALA A 510 -12.02 -24.14 41.86
CA ALA A 510 -11.92 -25.51 41.35
C ALA A 510 -12.80 -25.73 40.10
N ASP A 511 -14.01 -25.20 40.13
CA ASP A 511 -14.92 -25.28 38.96
C ASP A 511 -14.37 -24.52 37.77
N LEU A 512 -13.87 -23.30 37.96
CA LEU A 512 -13.22 -22.48 36.93
C LEU A 512 -11.96 -23.16 36.35
N ALA A 513 -11.11 -23.71 37.22
CA ALA A 513 -9.92 -24.43 36.81
C ALA A 513 -10.28 -25.66 35.96
N ARG A 514 -11.35 -26.40 36.34
CA ARG A 514 -11.84 -27.54 35.56
C ARG A 514 -12.34 -27.11 34.20
N ILE A 515 -13.10 -26.00 34.10
CA ILE A 515 -13.57 -25.43 32.85
C ILE A 515 -12.37 -25.06 31.97
N ALA A 516 -11.36 -24.38 32.52
CA ALA A 516 -10.17 -23.99 31.76
C ALA A 516 -9.40 -25.20 31.20
N VAL A 517 -9.20 -26.25 32.00
CA VAL A 517 -8.55 -27.50 31.56
C VAL A 517 -9.36 -28.18 30.46
N ASN A 518 -10.68 -28.25 30.60
CA ASN A 518 -11.55 -28.84 29.62
C ASN A 518 -11.51 -28.03 28.29
N ARG A 519 -11.50 -26.70 28.34
CA ARG A 519 -11.36 -25.83 27.17
C ARG A 519 -10.01 -26.03 26.49
N GLN A 520 -8.92 -26.11 27.24
CA GLN A 520 -7.58 -26.38 26.66
C GLN A 520 -7.55 -27.75 25.97
N ARG A 521 -8.12 -28.78 26.58
CA ARG A 521 -8.22 -30.11 25.98
C ARG A 521 -9.05 -30.10 24.70
N ALA A 522 -10.19 -29.39 24.74
CA ALA A 522 -11.05 -29.23 23.57
C ALA A 522 -10.34 -28.52 22.41
N THR A 523 -9.65 -27.41 22.70
CA THR A 523 -8.87 -26.67 21.71
C THR A 523 -7.78 -27.52 21.07
N PHE A 524 -7.04 -28.29 21.87
CA PHE A 524 -5.99 -29.18 21.35
C PHE A 524 -6.57 -30.26 20.43
N ALA A 525 -7.69 -30.90 20.85
CA ALA A 525 -8.36 -31.91 20.03
C ALA A 525 -8.91 -31.31 18.72
N ALA A 526 -9.52 -30.12 18.75
CA ALA A 526 -10.02 -29.45 17.57
C ALA A 526 -8.90 -29.08 16.58
N ASN A 527 -7.77 -28.54 17.07
CA ASN A 527 -6.61 -28.22 16.24
C ASN A 527 -6.03 -29.48 15.57
N THR A 528 -5.98 -30.59 16.32
CA THR A 528 -5.57 -31.88 15.77
C THR A 528 -6.55 -32.37 14.70
N GLY A 529 -7.86 -32.24 14.95
CA GLY A 529 -8.91 -32.54 13.97
C GLY A 529 -8.77 -31.72 12.69
N SER A 530 -8.49 -30.43 12.81
CA SER A 530 -8.24 -29.54 11.66
C SER A 530 -7.04 -30.01 10.82
N ALA A 531 -5.93 -30.36 11.48
CA ALA A 531 -4.74 -30.85 10.80
C ALA A 531 -4.98 -32.19 10.07
N LEU A 532 -5.76 -33.10 10.66
CA LEU A 532 -6.15 -34.38 10.04
C LEU A 532 -7.09 -34.15 8.86
N LEU A 533 -8.04 -33.23 8.98
CA LEU A 533 -8.98 -32.89 7.93
C LEU A 533 -8.30 -32.31 6.69
N LEU A 534 -7.27 -31.48 6.89
CA LEU A 534 -6.43 -30.94 5.82
C LEU A 534 -5.64 -32.06 5.10
N LYS A 535 -5.24 -33.11 5.82
CA LYS A 535 -4.57 -34.30 5.25
C LYS A 535 -5.52 -35.28 4.60
N GLY A 536 -6.82 -35.01 4.60
CA GLY A 536 -7.85 -35.93 4.06
C GLY A 536 -8.17 -37.12 4.95
N GLN A 537 -7.71 -37.17 6.19
CA GLN A 537 -7.97 -38.23 7.18
C GLN A 537 -9.29 -37.94 7.89
N ILE A 538 -10.40 -38.09 7.15
CA ILE A 538 -11.73 -37.62 7.56
C ILE A 538 -12.23 -38.34 8.81
N THR A 539 -12.08 -39.67 8.91
CA THR A 539 -12.54 -40.47 10.07
C THR A 539 -11.84 -40.03 11.36
N ASP A 540 -10.51 -39.93 11.31
CA ASP A 540 -9.70 -39.51 12.46
C ASP A 540 -10.02 -38.07 12.87
N ALA A 541 -10.28 -37.18 11.89
CA ALA A 541 -10.70 -35.81 12.16
C ALA A 541 -12.04 -35.75 12.90
N ILE A 542 -13.02 -36.56 12.49
CA ILE A 542 -14.33 -36.67 13.18
C ILE A 542 -14.12 -37.10 14.63
N GLU A 543 -13.31 -38.13 14.90
CA GLU A 543 -13.02 -38.58 16.27
C GLU A 543 -12.41 -37.48 17.12
N ARG A 544 -11.44 -36.72 16.59
CA ARG A 544 -10.82 -35.60 17.32
C ARG A 544 -11.79 -34.46 17.60
N TYR A 545 -12.65 -34.10 16.66
CA TYR A 545 -13.67 -33.07 16.91
C TYR A 545 -14.76 -33.57 17.89
N GLN A 546 -15.11 -34.84 17.89
CA GLN A 546 -16.02 -35.44 18.89
C GLN A 546 -15.38 -35.39 20.29
N GLU A 547 -14.09 -35.74 20.42
CA GLU A 547 -13.33 -35.59 21.67
C GLU A 547 -13.32 -34.13 22.14
N SER A 548 -13.13 -33.19 21.23
CA SER A 548 -13.18 -31.75 21.50
C SER A 548 -14.55 -31.34 22.06
N ALA A 549 -15.63 -31.65 21.35
CA ALA A 549 -17.00 -31.33 21.76
C ALA A 549 -17.42 -32.04 23.06
N SER A 550 -16.86 -33.22 23.35
CA SER A 550 -17.10 -33.94 24.62
C SER A 550 -16.35 -33.31 25.78
N SER A 551 -15.13 -32.79 25.55
CA SER A 551 -14.31 -32.13 26.54
C SER A 551 -14.89 -30.78 26.96
N ASP A 552 -15.36 -30.00 25.99
CA ASP A 552 -16.06 -28.75 26.23
C ASP A 552 -17.24 -28.59 25.24
N PRO A 553 -18.45 -28.94 25.67
CA PRO A 553 -19.65 -28.81 24.84
C PRO A 553 -20.01 -27.38 24.43
N SER A 554 -19.40 -26.37 25.05
CA SER A 554 -19.60 -24.96 24.71
C SER A 554 -18.56 -24.41 23.71
N TYR A 555 -17.65 -25.26 23.23
CA TYR A 555 -16.60 -24.86 22.30
C TYR A 555 -17.11 -24.86 20.86
N VAL A 556 -17.45 -23.70 20.34
CA VAL A 556 -18.11 -23.53 19.03
C VAL A 556 -17.29 -24.12 17.87
N GLU A 557 -15.96 -23.93 17.89
CA GLU A 557 -15.05 -24.44 16.85
C GLU A 557 -15.03 -25.97 16.77
N ALA A 558 -15.27 -26.66 17.88
CA ALA A 558 -15.41 -28.12 17.87
C ALA A 558 -16.62 -28.56 17.02
N HIS A 559 -17.75 -27.90 17.23
CA HIS A 559 -18.99 -28.18 16.50
C HIS A 559 -18.90 -27.77 15.03
N ARG A 560 -18.28 -26.62 14.73
CA ARG A 560 -18.02 -26.17 13.33
C ARG A 560 -17.09 -27.14 12.59
N GLY A 561 -15.99 -27.53 13.25
CA GLY A 561 -15.02 -28.47 12.69
C GLY A 561 -15.62 -29.87 12.48
N LEU A 562 -16.42 -30.35 13.45
CA LEU A 562 -17.13 -31.62 13.35
C LEU A 562 -18.12 -31.61 12.18
N ALA A 563 -18.89 -30.54 12.03
CA ALA A 563 -19.82 -30.40 10.91
C ALA A 563 -19.09 -30.43 9.57
N ALA A 564 -17.98 -29.72 9.42
CA ALA A 564 -17.18 -29.73 8.20
C ALA A 564 -16.58 -31.12 7.89
N ALA A 565 -16.15 -31.86 8.90
CA ALA A 565 -15.62 -33.20 8.75
C ALA A 565 -16.73 -34.21 8.37
N LEU A 566 -17.91 -34.11 8.97
CA LEU A 566 -19.09 -34.91 8.66
C LEU A 566 -19.59 -34.69 7.23
N ASP A 567 -19.59 -33.45 6.74
CA ASP A 567 -19.91 -33.13 5.35
C ASP A 567 -18.99 -33.84 4.37
N ARG A 568 -17.68 -33.81 4.64
CA ARG A 568 -16.69 -34.51 3.80
C ARG A 568 -16.86 -36.03 3.86
N ALA A 569 -17.45 -36.56 4.94
CA ALA A 569 -17.81 -37.97 5.09
C ALA A 569 -19.15 -38.32 4.44
N GLY A 570 -19.90 -37.36 3.88
CA GLY A 570 -21.25 -37.56 3.33
C GLY A 570 -22.35 -37.70 4.39
N ARG A 571 -22.09 -37.38 5.67
CA ARG A 571 -23.02 -37.52 6.80
C ARG A 571 -23.75 -36.18 7.05
N THR A 572 -24.48 -35.72 6.02
CA THR A 572 -25.06 -34.36 5.97
C THR A 572 -26.05 -34.07 7.10
N ALA A 573 -26.90 -35.02 7.48
CA ALA A 573 -27.87 -34.83 8.54
C ALA A 573 -27.19 -34.57 9.92
N GLU A 574 -26.08 -35.24 10.18
CA GLU A 574 -25.31 -35.05 11.41
C GLU A 574 -24.51 -33.74 11.35
N ALA A 575 -24.00 -33.36 10.18
CA ALA A 575 -23.35 -32.08 9.97
C ALA A 575 -24.30 -30.91 10.24
N ASP A 576 -25.56 -31.03 9.77
CA ASP A 576 -26.60 -29.99 10.02
C ASP A 576 -26.91 -29.86 11.52
N ALA A 577 -27.00 -30.97 12.25
CA ALA A 577 -27.20 -30.93 13.69
C ALA A 577 -26.04 -30.22 14.43
N GLU A 578 -24.80 -30.47 14.04
CA GLU A 578 -23.66 -29.81 14.66
C GLU A 578 -23.56 -28.32 14.27
N ARG A 579 -23.94 -27.93 13.04
CA ARG A 579 -24.09 -26.52 12.63
C ARG A 579 -25.14 -25.78 13.46
N GLN A 580 -26.27 -26.42 13.73
CA GLN A 580 -27.33 -25.84 14.58
C GLN A 580 -26.82 -25.62 16.03
N LYS A 581 -26.06 -26.57 16.60
CA LYS A 581 -25.46 -26.40 17.93
C LYS A 581 -24.46 -25.24 17.93
N ALA A 582 -23.58 -25.15 16.93
CA ALA A 582 -22.64 -24.04 16.79
C ALA A 582 -23.35 -22.69 16.73
N ALA A 583 -24.41 -22.58 15.92
CA ALA A 583 -25.20 -21.36 15.81
C ALA A 583 -25.93 -20.97 17.11
N GLN A 584 -26.45 -21.95 17.87
CA GLN A 584 -27.06 -21.69 19.17
C GLN A 584 -26.03 -21.21 20.20
N LEU A 585 -24.82 -21.78 20.18
CA LEU A 585 -23.72 -21.36 21.08
C LEU A 585 -23.21 -19.96 20.72
N ASP A 586 -23.14 -19.61 19.43
CA ASP A 586 -22.79 -18.24 19.00
C ASP A 586 -23.80 -17.19 19.50
N GLN A 587 -25.10 -17.51 19.44
CA GLN A 587 -26.14 -16.61 19.94
C GLN A 587 -26.17 -16.49 21.48
N ALA A 588 -25.61 -17.47 22.18
CA ALA A 588 -25.56 -17.48 23.64
C ALA A 588 -24.29 -16.81 24.21
N GLN A 589 -23.34 -16.43 23.37
CA GLN A 589 -22.18 -15.63 23.78
C GLN A 589 -22.57 -14.15 23.71
N PRO A 590 -22.37 -13.36 24.82
CA PRO A 590 -22.74 -11.95 24.90
C PRO A 590 -21.88 -11.05 24.01
#